data_d890b5d58fc03f5d56073cb0a1ec771b
#
_entry.id   d890b5d58fc03f5d56073cb0a1ec771b
#
_cell.length_a   1.000
_cell.length_b   1.000
_cell.length_c   1.000
_cell.angle_alpha   90.00
_cell.angle_beta   90.00
_cell.angle_gamma   90.00
#
_symmetry.space_group_name_H-M   'P 1'
#
loop_
_entity.id
_entity.type
_entity.pdbx_description
1 polymer ?
#
loop_
_entity_poly.entity_id
_entity_poly.type
_entity_poly.pdbx_seq_one_letter_code
_entity_poly.pdbx_strand_id
1 'polypeptide(L)'
;EIRLSLVGSEMCIRDRTYTSDEKLFADYLKYGGFPQRFFLPDEHSIATYLDDLYEAIVVRDVMLRHGIREQTALRNVLAFLLDNIGNPFSARNISGRMVSEGMKISTATVLNYVDYFKEAFILLNASRYDIKGKALLSSTEKYYAVDLGLRNVIKKSEKLDSNKLYENIVYLEMRSRGYEVQVGKLDDTEIDFICYRGNEKLYIQVAYLITPADEEREFGNLERLNDNYPKYVISSDLVDLSRNGIIHRNIIDFLLNP
;
A
#
# COMPACT_ATOMS: atom_id res chain seq x y z
N GLU A 1 16.34 10.91 2.98
CA GLU A 1 15.57 9.86 3.69
C GLU A 1 14.24 10.46 4.12
N ILE A 2 13.19 10.22 3.35
CA ILE A 2 11.84 10.58 3.74
C ILE A 2 11.36 9.47 4.68
N ARG A 3 11.46 9.69 5.98
CA ARG A 3 10.74 8.86 6.95
C ARG A 3 9.26 9.14 6.79
N LEU A 4 8.57 8.27 6.07
CA LEU A 4 7.11 8.28 5.89
C LEU A 4 6.36 7.76 7.14
N SER A 5 7.02 7.71 8.29
CA SER A 5 6.40 7.25 9.53
C SER A 5 5.51 8.36 10.09
N LEU A 6 4.28 8.01 10.46
CA LEU A 6 3.42 8.86 11.30
C LEU A 6 4.18 9.42 12.52
N VAL A 7 5.14 8.66 13.05
CA VAL A 7 5.96 8.99 14.23
C VAL A 7 6.80 10.27 14.04
N GLY A 8 7.32 10.55 12.86
CA GLY A 8 8.12 11.76 12.62
C GLY A 8 7.29 13.06 12.56
N SER A 9 6.01 12.95 12.29
CA SER A 9 5.08 14.07 12.21
C SER A 9 4.30 14.32 13.52
N GLU A 10 4.27 13.34 14.43
CA GLU A 10 3.46 13.39 15.65
C GLU A 10 3.77 14.55 16.57
N MET A 11 5.04 14.86 16.79
CA MET A 11 5.43 15.94 17.71
C MET A 11 5.04 17.34 17.19
N CYS A 12 4.92 17.51 15.87
CA CYS A 12 4.49 18.77 15.26
C CYS A 12 2.97 18.87 15.03
N ILE A 13 2.28 17.72 14.97
CA ILE A 13 0.86 17.64 14.56
C ILE A 13 -0.07 17.50 15.76
N ARG A 14 0.32 16.75 16.80
CA ARG A 14 -0.48 16.54 18.01
C ARG A 14 -0.87 17.84 18.73
N ASP A 15 -0.03 18.85 18.65
CA ASP A 15 -0.27 20.11 19.35
C ASP A 15 -1.24 21.07 18.65
N ARG A 16 -1.71 20.79 17.43
CA ARG A 16 -2.42 21.82 16.66
C ARG A 16 -3.89 21.57 16.34
N THR A 17 -4.37 20.32 16.12
CA THR A 17 -5.72 20.13 15.56
C THR A 17 -6.44 18.83 15.86
N TYR A 18 -5.79 17.78 16.37
CA TYR A 18 -6.42 16.46 16.50
C TYR A 18 -6.88 16.17 17.92
N THR A 19 -8.14 15.73 18.04
CA THR A 19 -8.77 15.39 19.33
C THR A 19 -8.62 13.92 19.68
N SER A 20 -8.21 13.06 18.71
CA SER A 20 -7.97 11.62 18.92
C SER A 20 -7.08 11.03 17.80
N ASP A 21 -6.45 9.90 18.12
CA ASP A 21 -5.63 9.15 17.16
C ASP A 21 -6.49 8.55 16.02
N GLU A 22 -7.75 8.18 16.32
CA GLU A 22 -8.71 7.69 15.32
C GLU A 22 -9.02 8.76 14.26
N LYS A 23 -9.19 10.03 14.68
CA LYS A 23 -9.40 11.12 13.73
C LYS A 23 -8.18 11.37 12.88
N LEU A 24 -6.99 11.36 13.47
CA LEU A 24 -5.73 11.49 12.74
C LEU A 24 -5.57 10.35 11.72
N PHE A 25 -5.90 9.13 12.12
CA PHE A 25 -5.85 7.97 11.24
C PHE A 25 -6.88 8.05 10.10
N ALA A 26 -8.11 8.48 10.39
CA ALA A 26 -9.14 8.71 9.36
C ALA A 26 -8.70 9.77 8.33
N ASP A 27 -8.08 10.85 8.79
CA ASP A 27 -7.53 11.89 7.92
C ASP A 27 -6.31 11.38 7.12
N TYR A 28 -5.50 10.48 7.70
CA TYR A 28 -4.40 9.84 6.99
C TYR A 28 -4.92 8.91 5.86
N LEU A 29 -5.97 8.15 6.12
CA LEU A 29 -6.64 7.35 5.09
C LEU A 29 -7.19 8.20 3.94
N LYS A 30 -7.71 9.38 4.25
CA LYS A 30 -8.34 10.29 3.28
C LYS A 30 -7.34 11.14 2.50
N TYR A 31 -6.38 11.73 3.19
CA TYR A 31 -5.50 12.77 2.66
C TYR A 31 -4.03 12.37 2.56
N GLY A 32 -3.67 11.16 3.01
CA GLY A 32 -2.29 10.66 3.00
C GLY A 32 -1.41 11.31 4.06
N GLY A 33 -0.09 11.16 3.90
CA GLY A 33 0.93 11.58 4.86
C GLY A 33 1.85 12.71 4.39
N PHE A 34 1.58 13.37 3.27
CA PHE A 34 2.42 14.48 2.83
C PHE A 34 2.46 15.62 3.86
N PRO A 35 3.64 16.05 4.35
CA PRO A 35 3.76 17.01 5.45
C PRO A 35 3.07 18.34 5.19
N GLN A 36 3.10 18.83 3.95
CA GLN A 36 2.51 20.14 3.60
C GLN A 36 1.01 20.21 3.90
N ARG A 37 0.27 19.08 3.79
CA ARG A 37 -1.17 19.06 4.04
C ARG A 37 -1.57 19.52 5.46
N PHE A 38 -0.69 19.31 6.45
CA PHE A 38 -0.94 19.68 7.84
C PHE A 38 -0.88 21.19 8.10
N PHE A 39 -0.36 21.94 7.15
CA PHE A 39 -0.28 23.42 7.21
C PHE A 39 -1.38 24.10 6.41
N LEU A 40 -2.24 23.32 5.72
CA LEU A 40 -3.33 23.85 4.91
C LEU A 40 -4.59 24.06 5.77
N PRO A 41 -5.37 25.16 5.50
CA PRO A 41 -6.43 25.57 6.40
C PRO A 41 -7.69 24.71 6.35
N ASP A 42 -7.96 24.06 5.23
CA ASP A 42 -9.20 23.35 4.98
C ASP A 42 -9.07 22.21 3.95
N GLU A 43 -10.10 21.39 3.85
CA GLU A 43 -10.17 20.23 2.95
C GLU A 43 -10.01 20.62 1.46
N HIS A 44 -10.55 21.76 1.05
CA HIS A 44 -10.44 22.22 -0.33
C HIS A 44 -8.98 22.55 -0.68
N SER A 45 -8.29 23.25 0.20
CA SER A 45 -6.86 23.58 0.04
C SER A 45 -6.01 22.31 0.00
N ILE A 46 -6.34 21.29 0.82
CA ILE A 46 -5.66 19.99 0.79
C ILE A 46 -5.90 19.28 -0.54
N ALA A 47 -7.15 19.24 -1.02
CA ALA A 47 -7.47 18.61 -2.30
C ALA A 47 -6.74 19.30 -3.46
N THR A 48 -6.75 20.64 -3.51
CA THR A 48 -6.02 21.41 -4.52
C THR A 48 -4.52 21.12 -4.48
N TYR A 49 -3.92 21.09 -3.30
CA TYR A 49 -2.50 20.74 -3.13
C TYR A 49 -2.17 19.34 -3.67
N LEU A 50 -2.99 18.36 -3.37
CA LEU A 50 -2.79 16.98 -3.84
C LEU A 50 -2.96 16.85 -5.35
N ASP A 51 -3.92 17.58 -5.95
CA ASP A 51 -4.10 17.66 -7.40
C ASP A 51 -2.88 18.31 -8.08
N ASP A 52 -2.40 19.43 -7.55
CA ASP A 52 -1.20 20.11 -8.06
C ASP A 52 0.05 19.24 -7.95
N LEU A 53 0.19 18.50 -6.84
CA LEU A 53 1.29 17.57 -6.62
C LEU A 53 1.22 16.41 -7.63
N TYR A 54 0.03 15.85 -7.86
CA TYR A 54 -0.18 14.84 -8.88
C TYR A 54 0.22 15.32 -10.27
N GLU A 55 -0.24 16.52 -10.67
CA GLU A 55 0.12 17.11 -11.97
C GLU A 55 1.64 17.36 -12.08
N ALA A 56 2.26 17.83 -11.00
CA ALA A 56 3.70 18.06 -10.99
C ALA A 56 4.50 16.76 -11.16
N ILE A 57 4.14 15.70 -10.43
CA ILE A 57 4.88 14.44 -10.48
C ILE A 57 4.57 13.69 -11.79
N VAL A 58 3.30 13.46 -12.10
CA VAL A 58 2.91 12.61 -13.23
C VAL A 58 3.14 13.31 -14.56
N VAL A 59 2.68 14.56 -14.71
CA VAL A 59 2.73 15.26 -15.98
C VAL A 59 4.10 15.87 -16.22
N ARG A 60 4.63 16.63 -15.25
CA ARG A 60 5.89 17.33 -15.47
C ARG A 60 7.09 16.40 -15.34
N ASP A 61 7.18 15.63 -14.27
CA ASP A 61 8.36 14.79 -14.05
C ASP A 61 8.35 13.54 -14.94
N VAL A 62 7.35 12.67 -14.82
CA VAL A 62 7.31 11.41 -15.57
C VAL A 62 7.23 11.62 -17.08
N MET A 63 6.29 12.44 -17.55
CA MET A 63 6.10 12.63 -18.99
C MET A 63 7.28 13.34 -19.64
N LEU A 64 7.81 14.40 -19.04
CA LEU A 64 8.94 15.13 -19.60
C LEU A 64 10.24 14.31 -19.56
N ARG A 65 10.49 13.61 -18.45
CA ARG A 65 11.69 12.78 -18.29
C ARG A 65 11.77 11.67 -19.33
N HIS A 66 10.63 11.03 -19.64
CA HIS A 66 10.57 9.87 -20.53
C HIS A 66 10.03 10.19 -21.94
N GLY A 67 9.79 11.47 -22.25
CA GLY A 67 9.32 11.91 -23.57
C GLY A 67 7.96 11.34 -23.96
N ILE A 68 7.08 11.12 -22.99
CA ILE A 68 5.76 10.50 -23.21
C ILE A 68 4.83 11.52 -23.85
N ARG A 69 4.22 11.15 -25.00
CA ARG A 69 3.26 12.00 -25.71
C ARG A 69 1.81 11.65 -25.38
N GLU A 70 1.53 10.38 -25.08
CA GLU A 70 0.19 9.84 -24.82
C GLU A 70 -0.19 9.97 -23.33
N GLN A 71 -0.52 11.20 -22.92
CA GLN A 71 -0.89 11.53 -21.54
C GLN A 71 -2.07 10.71 -21.02
N THR A 72 -3.11 10.52 -21.84
CA THR A 72 -4.31 9.79 -21.44
C THR A 72 -4.01 8.34 -21.11
N ALA A 73 -3.20 7.67 -21.92
CA ALA A 73 -2.82 6.28 -21.67
C ALA A 73 -2.00 6.14 -20.36
N LEU A 74 -1.05 7.05 -20.14
CA LEU A 74 -0.26 7.08 -18.91
C LEU A 74 -1.15 7.24 -17.67
N ARG A 75 -2.06 8.23 -17.68
CA ARG A 75 -2.99 8.50 -16.56
C ARG A 75 -3.92 7.32 -16.29
N ASN A 76 -4.46 6.70 -17.34
CA ASN A 76 -5.38 5.57 -17.19
C ASN A 76 -4.68 4.32 -16.64
N VAL A 77 -3.43 4.05 -17.07
CA VAL A 77 -2.63 2.95 -16.49
C VAL A 77 -2.34 3.22 -15.01
N LEU A 78 -1.96 4.45 -14.65
CA LEU A 78 -1.72 4.81 -13.25
C LEU A 78 -3.00 4.68 -12.40
N ALA A 79 -4.12 5.23 -12.87
CA ALA A 79 -5.40 5.12 -12.18
C ALA A 79 -5.80 3.65 -11.95
N PHE A 80 -5.62 2.80 -12.97
CA PHE A 80 -5.87 1.37 -12.83
C PHE A 80 -4.99 0.72 -11.75
N LEU A 81 -3.70 1.03 -11.73
CA LEU A 81 -2.76 0.49 -10.73
C LEU A 81 -3.14 0.93 -9.32
N LEU A 82 -3.48 2.20 -9.14
CA LEU A 82 -3.87 2.75 -7.84
C LEU A 82 -5.25 2.26 -7.37
N ASP A 83 -6.15 1.92 -8.29
CA ASP A 83 -7.41 1.25 -7.96
C ASP A 83 -7.22 -0.21 -7.55
N ASN A 84 -6.13 -0.83 -8.00
CA ASN A 84 -5.84 -2.25 -7.79
C ASN A 84 -4.59 -2.49 -6.92
N ILE A 85 -4.25 -1.56 -6.02
CA ILE A 85 -3.17 -1.74 -5.05
C ILE A 85 -3.35 -3.05 -4.27
N GLY A 86 -2.25 -3.73 -3.95
CA GLY A 86 -2.27 -5.00 -3.23
C GLY A 86 -2.82 -6.19 -4.04
N ASN A 87 -3.21 -6.01 -5.30
CA ASN A 87 -3.59 -7.10 -6.18
C ASN A 87 -2.39 -7.58 -7.02
N PRO A 88 -2.35 -8.86 -7.40
CA PRO A 88 -1.33 -9.37 -8.32
C PRO A 88 -1.35 -8.59 -9.65
N PHE A 89 -0.18 -8.11 -10.05
CA PHE A 89 -0.03 -7.31 -11.26
C PHE A 89 0.05 -8.17 -12.52
N SER A 90 -0.61 -7.72 -13.59
CA SER A 90 -0.47 -8.31 -14.92
C SER A 90 -0.54 -7.22 -16.01
N ALA A 91 0.60 -6.89 -16.60
CA ALA A 91 0.67 -5.90 -17.69
C ALA A 91 -0.18 -6.31 -18.90
N ARG A 92 -0.30 -7.63 -19.16
CA ARG A 92 -1.15 -8.17 -20.23
C ARG A 92 -2.64 -7.90 -19.97
N ASN A 93 -3.10 -8.09 -18.74
CA ASN A 93 -4.49 -7.81 -18.38
C ASN A 93 -4.80 -6.32 -18.49
N ILE A 94 -3.88 -5.46 -18.03
CA ILE A 94 -4.03 -4.00 -18.11
C ILE A 94 -4.08 -3.57 -19.58
N SER A 95 -3.12 -3.99 -20.42
CA SER A 95 -3.12 -3.62 -21.82
C SER A 95 -4.37 -4.13 -22.54
N GLY A 96 -4.82 -5.35 -22.27
CA GLY A 96 -6.05 -5.92 -22.82
C GLY A 96 -7.29 -5.09 -22.47
N ARG A 97 -7.41 -4.66 -21.21
CA ARG A 97 -8.51 -3.78 -20.76
C ARG A 97 -8.45 -2.42 -21.44
N MET A 98 -7.29 -1.76 -21.47
CA MET A 98 -7.13 -0.47 -22.13
C MET A 98 -7.47 -0.54 -23.63
N VAL A 99 -7.08 -1.63 -24.31
CA VAL A 99 -7.43 -1.86 -25.71
C VAL A 99 -8.94 -2.04 -25.88
N SER A 100 -9.62 -2.76 -24.99
CA SER A 100 -11.09 -2.91 -25.02
C SER A 100 -11.83 -1.57 -24.80
N GLU A 101 -11.19 -0.61 -24.12
CA GLU A 101 -11.67 0.76 -23.93
C GLU A 101 -11.26 1.70 -25.09
N GLY A 102 -10.73 1.16 -26.19
CA GLY A 102 -10.39 1.91 -27.42
C GLY A 102 -9.00 2.54 -27.42
N MET A 103 -8.15 2.26 -26.44
CA MET A 103 -6.78 2.79 -26.38
C MET A 103 -5.81 1.88 -27.13
N LYS A 104 -4.84 2.50 -27.82
CA LYS A 104 -3.74 1.78 -28.49
C LYS A 104 -2.54 1.69 -27.53
N ILE A 105 -2.45 0.62 -26.76
CA ILE A 105 -1.34 0.41 -25.83
C ILE A 105 -0.85 -1.04 -25.87
N SER A 106 0.46 -1.23 -25.88
CA SER A 106 1.08 -2.56 -25.81
C SER A 106 1.39 -2.98 -24.35
N THR A 107 1.55 -4.29 -24.14
CA THR A 107 2.00 -4.81 -22.84
C THR A 107 3.37 -4.25 -22.46
N ALA A 108 4.29 -4.07 -23.42
CA ALA A 108 5.60 -3.47 -23.18
C ALA A 108 5.48 -2.01 -22.74
N THR A 109 4.55 -1.24 -23.31
CA THR A 109 4.30 0.15 -22.90
C THR A 109 3.77 0.20 -21.46
N VAL A 110 2.88 -0.72 -21.07
CA VAL A 110 2.40 -0.80 -19.68
C VAL A 110 3.55 -1.09 -18.71
N LEU A 111 4.45 -2.02 -19.04
CA LEU A 111 5.63 -2.33 -18.22
C LEU A 111 6.53 -1.10 -18.06
N ASN A 112 6.83 -0.38 -19.16
CA ASN A 112 7.61 0.84 -19.10
C ASN A 112 6.96 1.90 -18.19
N TYR A 113 5.64 2.08 -18.29
CA TYR A 113 4.92 3.05 -17.44
C TYR A 113 5.00 2.67 -15.96
N VAL A 114 4.90 1.38 -15.63
CA VAL A 114 5.09 0.91 -14.25
C VAL A 114 6.49 1.25 -13.73
N ASP A 115 7.53 1.01 -14.54
CA ASP A 115 8.90 1.35 -14.15
C ASP A 115 9.07 2.86 -13.95
N TYR A 116 8.49 3.69 -14.80
CA TYR A 116 8.52 5.16 -14.64
C TYR A 116 7.80 5.61 -13.36
N PHE A 117 6.68 4.98 -12.99
CA PHE A 117 5.98 5.28 -11.73
C PHE A 117 6.79 4.85 -10.51
N LYS A 118 7.55 3.76 -10.59
CA LYS A 118 8.50 3.34 -9.54
C LYS A 118 9.67 4.32 -9.42
N GLU A 119 10.25 4.74 -10.53
CA GLU A 119 11.32 5.75 -10.55
C GLU A 119 10.88 7.09 -9.97
N ALA A 120 9.62 7.47 -10.20
CA ALA A 120 9.02 8.71 -9.67
C ALA A 120 8.50 8.54 -8.22
N PHE A 121 8.72 7.40 -7.57
CA PHE A 121 8.21 7.11 -6.23
C PHE A 121 6.70 7.32 -6.07
N ILE A 122 5.92 6.96 -7.09
CA ILE A 122 4.45 6.93 -7.02
C ILE A 122 4.00 5.56 -6.55
N LEU A 123 4.68 4.51 -7.01
CA LEU A 123 4.43 3.11 -6.69
C LEU A 123 5.66 2.45 -6.08
N LEU A 124 5.42 1.59 -5.13
CA LEU A 124 6.38 0.63 -4.61
C LEU A 124 5.91 -0.79 -4.93
N ASN A 125 6.84 -1.71 -5.14
CA ASN A 125 6.52 -3.11 -5.42
C ASN A 125 6.92 -4.03 -4.27
N ALA A 126 6.12 -5.08 -4.06
CA ALA A 126 6.46 -6.23 -3.25
C ALA A 126 6.57 -7.46 -4.16
N SER A 127 7.75 -8.07 -4.17
CA SER A 127 7.97 -9.34 -4.86
C SER A 127 7.25 -10.47 -4.13
N ARG A 128 6.93 -11.55 -4.83
CA ARG A 128 6.34 -12.74 -4.21
C ARG A 128 7.41 -13.78 -3.88
N TYR A 129 7.29 -14.36 -2.72
CA TYR A 129 8.20 -15.39 -2.22
C TYR A 129 7.43 -16.68 -1.92
N ASP A 130 7.84 -17.78 -2.56
CA ASP A 130 7.32 -19.12 -2.25
C ASP A 130 7.97 -19.61 -0.95
N ILE A 131 7.17 -19.72 0.11
CA ILE A 131 7.64 -20.08 1.45
C ILE A 131 8.15 -21.51 1.48
N LYS A 132 7.47 -22.44 0.80
CA LYS A 132 7.87 -23.86 0.74
C LYS A 132 9.02 -24.08 -0.24
N GLY A 133 8.94 -23.48 -1.42
CA GLY A 133 9.97 -23.56 -2.45
C GLY A 133 11.21 -22.75 -2.12
N LYS A 134 11.16 -21.86 -1.10
CA LYS A 134 12.25 -20.95 -0.67
C LYS A 134 12.85 -20.16 -1.84
N ALA A 135 12.00 -19.64 -2.71
CA ALA A 135 12.40 -18.93 -3.91
C ALA A 135 11.54 -17.71 -4.20
N LEU A 136 12.17 -16.65 -4.73
CA LEU A 136 11.46 -15.53 -5.30
C LEU A 136 10.73 -15.98 -6.58
N LEU A 137 9.47 -15.59 -6.69
CA LEU A 137 8.67 -15.83 -7.88
C LEU A 137 8.88 -14.68 -8.86
N SER A 138 9.27 -14.98 -10.08
CA SER A 138 9.54 -14.01 -11.14
C SER A 138 8.28 -13.36 -11.74
N SER A 139 7.10 -13.77 -11.33
CA SER A 139 5.83 -13.28 -11.85
C SER A 139 4.88 -12.84 -10.75
N THR A 140 4.04 -11.86 -11.07
CA THR A 140 2.92 -11.42 -10.21
C THR A 140 3.33 -10.65 -8.94
N GLU A 141 4.18 -9.63 -9.09
CA GLU A 141 4.40 -8.64 -8.03
C GLU A 141 3.09 -7.94 -7.65
N LYS A 142 3.01 -7.44 -6.42
CA LYS A 142 1.98 -6.49 -6.00
C LYS A 142 2.55 -5.08 -5.96
N TYR A 143 1.71 -4.10 -6.24
CA TYR A 143 2.08 -2.69 -6.15
C TYR A 143 1.28 -1.98 -5.07
N TYR A 144 1.95 -1.05 -4.39
CA TYR A 144 1.40 -0.23 -3.32
C TYR A 144 1.64 1.24 -3.64
N ALA A 145 0.67 2.09 -3.31
CA ALA A 145 0.82 3.53 -3.43
C ALA A 145 1.77 4.06 -2.35
N VAL A 146 2.66 4.96 -2.72
CA VAL A 146 3.56 5.64 -1.75
C VAL A 146 2.78 6.52 -0.79
N ASP A 147 1.67 7.09 -1.25
CA ASP A 147 0.81 7.94 -0.44
C ASP A 147 -0.67 7.73 -0.80
N LEU A 148 -1.52 7.62 0.24
CA LEU A 148 -2.95 7.40 0.04
C LEU A 148 -3.69 8.64 -0.43
N GLY A 149 -3.26 9.84 -0.05
CA GLY A 149 -3.86 11.09 -0.52
C GLY A 149 -3.67 11.24 -2.02
N LEU A 150 -2.45 11.01 -2.50
CA LEU A 150 -2.16 11.01 -3.94
C LEU A 150 -3.00 9.97 -4.69
N ARG A 151 -3.13 8.75 -4.12
CA ARG A 151 -4.00 7.71 -4.67
C ARG A 151 -5.45 8.16 -4.76
N ASN A 152 -5.98 8.79 -3.70
CA ASN A 152 -7.39 9.16 -3.61
C ASN A 152 -7.78 10.29 -4.59
N VAL A 153 -6.86 11.19 -4.91
CA VAL A 153 -7.04 12.21 -5.95
C VAL A 153 -7.22 11.58 -7.32
N ILE A 154 -6.44 10.54 -7.62
CA ILE A 154 -6.44 9.88 -8.92
C ILE A 154 -7.62 8.91 -9.06
N LYS A 155 -7.97 8.24 -7.96
CA LYS A 155 -9.06 7.28 -7.91
C LYS A 155 -10.41 8.01 -7.94
N LYS A 156 -11.18 7.77 -9.00
CA LYS A 156 -12.54 8.31 -9.14
C LYS A 156 -13.61 7.47 -8.42
N SER A 157 -13.25 6.34 -7.83
CA SER A 157 -14.18 5.43 -7.17
C SER A 157 -14.47 5.88 -5.74
N GLU A 158 -15.73 6.05 -5.40
CA GLU A 158 -16.18 6.35 -4.04
C GLU A 158 -16.04 5.18 -3.05
N LYS A 159 -15.85 3.95 -3.55
CA LYS A 159 -15.67 2.77 -2.70
C LYS A 159 -14.24 2.69 -2.20
N LEU A 160 -14.06 2.97 -0.91
CA LEU A 160 -12.86 2.65 -0.18
C LEU A 160 -12.83 1.12 0.06
N ASP A 161 -11.90 0.43 -0.56
CA ASP A 161 -11.57 -0.94 -0.16
C ASP A 161 -10.68 -0.88 1.08
N SER A 162 -11.30 -0.93 2.25
CA SER A 162 -10.61 -0.76 3.53
C SER A 162 -9.49 -1.80 3.73
N ASN A 163 -9.69 -3.06 3.30
CA ASN A 163 -8.64 -4.08 3.40
C ASN A 163 -7.40 -3.67 2.61
N LYS A 164 -7.56 -3.18 1.37
CA LYS A 164 -6.45 -2.76 0.52
C LYS A 164 -5.73 -1.53 1.06
N LEU A 165 -6.46 -0.60 1.66
CA LEU A 165 -5.86 0.57 2.30
C LEU A 165 -5.03 0.16 3.52
N TYR A 166 -5.53 -0.74 4.35
CA TYR A 166 -4.82 -1.24 5.53
C TYR A 166 -3.57 -2.01 5.13
N GLU A 167 -3.68 -2.90 4.13
CA GLU A 167 -2.53 -3.61 3.55
C GLU A 167 -1.46 -2.62 3.05
N ASN A 168 -1.86 -1.57 2.33
CA ASN A 168 -0.94 -0.53 1.86
C ASN A 168 -0.26 0.23 3.01
N ILE A 169 -0.99 0.58 4.06
CA ILE A 169 -0.43 1.28 5.23
C ILE A 169 0.59 0.40 5.94
N VAL A 170 0.25 -0.86 6.21
CA VAL A 170 1.16 -1.80 6.89
C VAL A 170 2.41 -2.03 6.02
N TYR A 171 2.25 -2.15 4.70
CA TYR A 171 3.38 -2.22 3.79
C TYR A 171 4.32 -1.01 3.93
N LEU A 172 3.77 0.21 3.88
CA LEU A 172 4.55 1.45 4.00
C LEU A 172 5.23 1.54 5.37
N GLU A 173 4.53 1.19 6.44
CA GLU A 173 5.07 1.21 7.79
C GLU A 173 6.24 0.24 7.94
N MET A 174 6.12 -1.01 7.46
CA MET A 174 7.22 -1.96 7.52
C MET A 174 8.42 -1.52 6.68
N ARG A 175 8.19 -0.91 5.52
CA ARG A 175 9.26 -0.30 4.72
C ARG A 175 9.94 0.85 5.46
N SER A 176 9.18 1.70 6.15
CA SER A 176 9.73 2.81 6.93
C SER A 176 10.57 2.35 8.13
N ARG A 177 10.20 1.20 8.74
CA ARG A 177 10.98 0.53 9.80
C ARG A 177 12.25 -0.16 9.27
N GLY A 178 12.52 -0.09 7.96
CA GLY A 178 13.72 -0.64 7.34
C GLY A 178 13.62 -2.12 6.98
N TYR A 179 12.42 -2.69 6.95
CA TYR A 179 12.23 -4.07 6.48
C TYR A 179 12.18 -4.13 4.95
N GLU A 180 12.77 -5.17 4.40
CA GLU A 180 12.41 -5.67 3.09
C GLU A 180 11.10 -6.43 3.21
N VAL A 181 10.11 -6.09 2.37
CA VAL A 181 8.76 -6.64 2.45
C VAL A 181 8.43 -7.42 1.19
N GLN A 182 8.03 -8.66 1.35
CA GLN A 182 7.64 -9.58 0.28
C GLN A 182 6.25 -10.13 0.56
N VAL A 183 5.52 -10.54 -0.47
CA VAL A 183 4.25 -11.24 -0.36
C VAL A 183 4.53 -12.74 -0.25
N GLY A 184 3.98 -13.40 0.76
CA GLY A 184 4.21 -14.82 0.99
C GLY A 184 3.23 -15.70 0.21
N LYS A 185 3.73 -16.63 -0.60
CA LYS A 185 2.92 -17.73 -1.15
C LYS A 185 3.11 -18.98 -0.31
N LEU A 186 2.01 -19.52 0.21
CA LEU A 186 2.00 -20.79 0.94
C LEU A 186 0.96 -21.73 0.28
N ASP A 187 1.43 -22.66 -0.55
CA ASP A 187 0.58 -23.51 -1.40
C ASP A 187 -0.37 -22.66 -2.27
N ASP A 188 -1.69 -22.83 -2.08
CA ASP A 188 -2.74 -22.08 -2.79
C ASP A 188 -3.21 -20.84 -2.02
N THR A 189 -2.59 -20.54 -0.88
CA THR A 189 -2.92 -19.40 -0.05
C THR A 189 -1.82 -18.34 -0.05
N GLU A 190 -2.16 -17.17 0.44
CA GLU A 190 -1.26 -16.04 0.51
C GLU A 190 -1.13 -15.56 1.96
N ILE A 191 0.07 -15.15 2.34
CA ILE A 191 0.37 -14.36 3.52
C ILE A 191 0.70 -12.97 3.02
N ASP A 192 0.03 -11.95 3.53
CA ASP A 192 0.15 -10.61 3.00
C ASP A 192 1.60 -10.14 3.01
N PHE A 193 2.32 -10.31 4.11
CA PHE A 193 3.71 -9.91 4.17
C PHE A 193 4.62 -10.89 4.91
N ILE A 194 5.81 -11.05 4.31
CA ILE A 194 7.00 -11.57 4.96
C ILE A 194 7.99 -10.42 5.02
N CYS A 195 8.42 -10.05 6.22
CA CYS A 195 9.30 -8.91 6.44
C CYS A 195 10.66 -9.36 6.94
N TYR A 196 11.74 -8.85 6.33
CA TYR A 196 13.12 -9.17 6.67
C TYR A 196 13.87 -7.90 7.03
N ARG A 197 14.66 -7.95 8.11
CA ARG A 197 15.60 -6.89 8.49
C ARG A 197 16.85 -7.51 9.13
N GLY A 198 17.94 -7.60 8.39
CA GLY A 198 19.11 -8.35 8.82
C GLY A 198 18.78 -9.82 9.10
N ASN A 199 18.93 -10.25 10.34
CA ASN A 199 18.59 -11.62 10.79
C ASN A 199 17.14 -11.76 11.30
N GLU A 200 16.40 -10.66 11.36
CA GLU A 200 15.00 -10.68 11.78
C GLU A 200 14.11 -11.10 10.61
N LYS A 201 13.13 -11.92 10.93
CA LYS A 201 12.06 -12.29 10.02
C LYS A 201 10.76 -12.32 10.78
N LEU A 202 9.69 -11.82 10.19
CA LEU A 202 8.34 -11.92 10.75
C LEU A 202 7.30 -12.03 9.62
N TYR A 203 6.09 -12.45 10.01
CA TYR A 203 4.96 -12.58 9.11
C TYR A 203 3.82 -11.69 9.56
N ILE A 204 3.13 -11.08 8.60
CA ILE A 204 1.98 -10.21 8.86
C ILE A 204 0.83 -10.58 7.95
N GLN A 205 -0.36 -10.72 8.55
CA GLN A 205 -1.64 -10.74 7.85
C GLN A 205 -2.40 -9.48 8.22
N VAL A 206 -3.15 -8.91 7.27
CA VAL A 206 -3.83 -7.62 7.43
C VAL A 206 -5.30 -7.76 7.09
N ALA A 207 -6.18 -7.35 7.98
CA ALA A 207 -7.61 -7.30 7.77
C ALA A 207 -8.18 -5.93 8.18
N TYR A 208 -9.30 -5.53 7.59
CA TYR A 208 -10.03 -4.36 8.10
C TYR A 208 -10.71 -4.72 9.43
N LEU A 209 -11.56 -5.71 9.41
CA LEU A 209 -12.24 -6.29 10.59
C LEU A 209 -12.18 -7.81 10.49
N ILE A 210 -12.06 -8.47 11.61
CA ILE A 210 -12.02 -9.93 11.70
C ILE A 210 -13.38 -10.41 12.20
N THR A 211 -14.17 -10.98 11.30
CA THR A 211 -15.42 -11.64 11.67
C THR A 211 -15.17 -13.12 11.99
N PRO A 212 -16.06 -13.81 12.73
CA PRO A 212 -15.92 -15.25 12.94
C PRO A 212 -15.78 -16.07 11.66
N ALA A 213 -16.32 -15.58 10.54
CA ALA A 213 -16.20 -16.23 9.24
C ALA A 213 -14.81 -16.02 8.59
N ASP A 214 -14.10 -14.97 8.96
CA ASP A 214 -12.79 -14.62 8.40
C ASP A 214 -11.62 -15.14 9.26
N GLU A 215 -11.87 -15.56 10.50
CA GLU A 215 -10.82 -15.97 11.44
C GLU A 215 -9.89 -17.04 10.86
N GLU A 216 -10.44 -18.06 10.21
CA GLU A 216 -9.65 -19.15 9.62
C GLU A 216 -8.78 -18.65 8.46
N ARG A 217 -9.24 -17.66 7.71
CA ARG A 217 -8.46 -17.05 6.64
C ARG A 217 -7.31 -16.20 7.20
N GLU A 218 -7.57 -15.40 8.23
CA GLU A 218 -6.59 -14.44 8.75
C GLU A 218 -5.55 -15.11 9.67
N PHE A 219 -5.97 -16.05 10.51
CA PHE A 219 -5.06 -16.76 11.42
C PHE A 219 -4.58 -18.09 10.88
N GLY A 220 -5.46 -18.86 10.24
CA GLY A 220 -5.15 -20.25 9.81
C GLY A 220 -3.99 -20.34 8.84
N ASN A 221 -3.81 -19.36 7.95
CA ASN A 221 -2.64 -19.33 7.06
C ASN A 221 -1.33 -19.18 7.85
N LEU A 222 -1.31 -18.35 8.89
CA LEU A 222 -0.15 -18.17 9.77
C LEU A 222 0.09 -19.38 10.69
N GLU A 223 -0.98 -20.05 11.13
CA GLU A 223 -0.89 -21.27 11.94
C GLU A 223 -0.24 -22.45 11.17
N ARG A 224 -0.39 -22.48 9.85
CA ARG A 224 0.21 -23.49 8.98
C ARG A 224 1.73 -23.32 8.78
N LEU A 225 2.31 -22.21 9.22
CA LEU A 225 3.74 -21.98 9.15
C LEU A 225 4.47 -22.74 10.27
N ASN A 226 5.26 -23.73 9.89
CA ASN A 226 6.04 -24.55 10.83
C ASN A 226 7.41 -23.92 11.14
N ASP A 227 7.40 -22.66 11.58
CA ASP A 227 8.60 -21.98 12.07
C ASP A 227 8.29 -21.11 13.31
N ASN A 228 9.33 -20.66 14.00
CA ASN A 228 9.23 -19.93 15.26
C ASN A 228 9.35 -18.40 15.07
N TYR A 229 9.27 -17.89 13.85
CA TYR A 229 9.31 -16.45 13.63
C TYR A 229 8.02 -15.79 14.11
N PRO A 230 8.10 -14.55 14.62
CA PRO A 230 6.92 -13.81 15.03
C PRO A 230 5.86 -13.71 13.93
N LYS A 231 4.60 -13.87 14.34
CA LYS A 231 3.44 -13.83 13.46
C LYS A 231 2.45 -12.81 14.00
N TYR A 232 1.99 -11.92 13.15
CA TYR A 232 1.07 -10.84 13.51
C TYR A 232 -0.16 -10.87 12.63
N VAL A 233 -1.31 -10.58 13.23
CA VAL A 233 -2.52 -10.19 12.53
C VAL A 233 -2.81 -8.75 12.93
N ILE A 234 -2.95 -7.86 11.94
CA ILE A 234 -3.19 -6.42 12.16
C ILE A 234 -4.57 -6.08 11.62
N SER A 235 -5.42 -5.50 12.46
CA SER A 235 -6.76 -5.11 12.06
C SER A 235 -7.23 -3.82 12.76
N SER A 236 -8.47 -3.37 12.50
CA SER A 236 -9.09 -2.28 13.25
C SER A 236 -9.80 -2.73 14.52
N ASP A 237 -9.83 -4.04 14.80
CA ASP A 237 -10.48 -4.55 16.00
C ASP A 237 -9.79 -4.03 17.26
N LEU A 238 -10.59 -3.58 18.24
CA LEU A 238 -10.10 -3.06 19.51
C LEU A 238 -9.87 -4.16 20.56
N VAL A 239 -10.49 -5.32 20.35
CA VAL A 239 -10.35 -6.49 21.24
C VAL A 239 -9.13 -7.28 20.81
N ASP A 240 -8.33 -7.70 21.78
CA ASP A 240 -7.20 -8.61 21.51
C ASP A 240 -7.71 -9.99 21.09
N LEU A 241 -7.40 -10.36 19.85
CA LEU A 241 -7.74 -11.64 19.23
C LEU A 241 -6.54 -12.60 19.15
N SER A 242 -5.46 -12.32 19.88
CA SER A 242 -4.23 -13.14 19.87
C SER A 242 -4.54 -14.60 20.22
N ARG A 243 -3.97 -15.54 19.42
CA ARG A 243 -4.16 -16.97 19.64
C ARG A 243 -3.01 -17.80 19.07
N ASN A 244 -2.77 -18.96 19.64
CA ASN A 244 -1.82 -19.96 19.12
C ASN A 244 -0.42 -19.41 18.81
N GLY A 245 0.05 -18.42 19.60
CA GLY A 245 1.36 -17.77 19.38
C GLY A 245 1.35 -16.71 18.28
N ILE A 246 0.21 -16.40 17.70
CA ILE A 246 0.00 -15.29 16.76
C ILE A 246 -0.51 -14.09 17.55
N ILE A 247 0.16 -12.96 17.39
CA ILE A 247 -0.15 -11.70 18.08
C ILE A 247 -1.09 -10.87 17.22
N HIS A 248 -2.26 -10.53 17.77
CA HIS A 248 -3.15 -9.55 17.18
C HIS A 248 -2.80 -8.14 17.68
N ARG A 249 -2.82 -7.16 16.77
CA ARG A 249 -2.66 -5.74 17.12
C ARG A 249 -3.66 -4.87 16.37
N ASN A 250 -4.24 -3.90 17.08
CA ASN A 250 -4.96 -2.83 16.43
C ASN A 250 -4.01 -2.02 15.53
N ILE A 251 -4.46 -1.60 14.34
CA ILE A 251 -3.62 -0.91 13.36
C ILE A 251 -3.07 0.42 13.87
N ILE A 252 -3.87 1.20 14.61
CA ILE A 252 -3.41 2.49 15.18
C ILE A 252 -2.31 2.22 16.20
N ASP A 253 -2.54 1.25 17.07
CA ASP A 253 -1.55 0.81 18.07
C ASP A 253 -0.25 0.32 17.42
N PHE A 254 -0.37 -0.44 16.33
CA PHE A 254 0.78 -0.91 15.56
C PHE A 254 1.59 0.23 14.94
N LEU A 255 0.93 1.28 14.47
CA LEU A 255 1.58 2.46 13.88
C LEU A 255 2.25 3.35 14.94
N LEU A 256 1.65 3.49 16.11
CA LEU A 256 2.12 4.37 17.19
C LEU A 256 3.21 3.72 18.06
N ASN A 257 3.21 2.40 18.17
CA ASN A 257 4.13 1.64 19.05
C ASN A 257 4.94 0.65 18.20
N PRO A 258 6.02 1.12 17.56
CA PRO A 258 6.85 0.34 16.63
C PRO A 258 7.60 -0.83 17.31
#